data_cb6ae29535dbeb8262dd13bf01f02251
#
_entry.id   cb6ae29535dbeb8262dd13bf01f02251
#
_cell.length_a   1.000
_cell.length_b   1.000
_cell.length_c   1.000
_cell.angle_alpha   90.00
_cell.angle_beta   90.00
_cell.angle_gamma   90.00
#
_symmetry.space_group_name_H-M   'P 1'
#
loop_
_entity.id
_entity.type
_entity.pdbx_description
1 polymer ?
#
loop_
_entity_poly.entity_id
_entity_poly.type
_entity_poly.pdbx_seq_one_letter_code
_entity_poly.pdbx_strand_id
1 'polypeptide(L)'
;MTQKRVLSGIQPTSDSFHLGNYLGALKQWVELQEGNDAFYCIVDLHALTGEIEPALFRKRTLASAAQLIALGISHEKSTLFVQSHVAEHNQLGWVMECLAGFGEASRMTQFKDKSAKGGADSARVGLFTYPMLQAADILLYQAHYVPVGEDQRQHIELTRDLATRFNSRFGETFRLPEGYILKAGAKIYDLQEPTSKMSKSSGSVAGVLELMDTPEANTKKIKSAATDAGREVKFDEKEKPGISNLLTIHSSLSGTSIAELEREFEGKGYGDFKGAVAEVVVEYFRPIRAKALELLEDEKHLIDLLHEGADKARAVASDTLQNTYKNLGLVK
;
A
#
# COMPACT_ATOMS: atom_id res chain seq x y z
N MET A 1 22.60 1.41 -18.30
CA MET A 1 21.32 2.15 -18.26
C MET A 1 21.17 2.69 -16.85
N THR A 2 20.85 3.97 -16.68
CA THR A 2 20.57 4.54 -15.34
C THR A 2 19.32 3.87 -14.77
N GLN A 3 19.41 3.34 -13.55
CA GLN A 3 18.27 2.79 -12.82
C GLN A 3 17.14 3.82 -12.74
N LYS A 4 15.90 3.36 -12.92
CA LYS A 4 14.74 4.22 -12.77
C LYS A 4 14.38 4.33 -11.29
N ARG A 5 14.09 5.53 -10.82
CA ARG A 5 13.64 5.74 -9.45
C ARG A 5 12.16 5.50 -9.32
N VAL A 6 11.80 4.70 -8.33
CA VAL A 6 10.44 4.33 -8.00
C VAL A 6 10.14 4.79 -6.57
N LEU A 7 9.02 5.45 -6.34
CA LEU A 7 8.53 5.76 -5.00
C LEU A 7 7.13 5.19 -4.81
N SER A 8 6.91 4.53 -3.70
CA SER A 8 5.57 4.17 -3.25
C SER A 8 5.43 4.26 -1.73
N GLY A 9 4.21 4.45 -1.25
CA GLY A 9 3.94 4.62 0.17
C GLY A 9 2.74 3.81 0.65
N ILE A 10 2.78 3.41 1.93
CA ILE A 10 1.69 2.70 2.58
C ILE A 10 1.43 3.28 3.97
N GLN A 11 0.16 3.50 4.30
CA GLN A 11 -0.24 4.01 5.62
C GLN A 11 -0.24 2.90 6.67
N PRO A 12 0.32 3.15 7.87
CA PRO A 12 0.32 2.19 8.98
C PRO A 12 -1.00 2.25 9.77
N THR A 13 -2.14 2.04 9.10
CA THR A 13 -3.48 2.20 9.68
C THR A 13 -4.06 0.92 10.26
N SER A 14 -3.35 -0.20 10.18
CA SER A 14 -3.84 -1.51 10.63
C SER A 14 -2.73 -2.39 11.21
N ASP A 15 -3.12 -3.35 12.07
CA ASP A 15 -2.17 -4.24 12.73
C ASP A 15 -1.51 -5.26 11.77
N SER A 16 -2.15 -5.50 10.63
CA SER A 16 -1.65 -6.43 9.61
C SER A 16 -2.03 -5.97 8.22
N PHE A 17 -1.25 -6.33 7.20
CA PHE A 17 -1.72 -6.34 5.83
C PHE A 17 -2.63 -7.55 5.59
N HIS A 18 -3.55 -7.42 4.67
CA HIS A 18 -4.39 -8.54 4.24
C HIS A 18 -3.98 -9.04 2.85
N LEU A 19 -4.43 -10.23 2.50
CA LEU A 19 -4.11 -10.87 1.21
C LEU A 19 -4.37 -9.96 0.00
N GLY A 20 -5.44 -9.17 0.04
CA GLY A 20 -5.75 -8.21 -1.03
C GLY A 20 -4.71 -7.08 -1.16
N ASN A 21 -4.11 -6.60 -0.05
CA ASN A 21 -2.99 -5.65 -0.10
C ASN A 21 -1.76 -6.32 -0.72
N TYR A 22 -1.46 -7.54 -0.28
CA TYR A 22 -0.30 -8.27 -0.76
C TYR A 22 -0.36 -8.52 -2.27
N LEU A 23 -1.41 -9.17 -2.76
CA LEU A 23 -1.54 -9.51 -4.18
C LEU A 23 -1.81 -8.28 -5.07
N GLY A 24 -2.47 -7.27 -4.52
CA GLY A 24 -2.82 -6.05 -5.26
C GLY A 24 -1.66 -5.06 -5.43
N ALA A 25 -0.71 -5.02 -4.50
CA ALA A 25 0.36 -4.03 -4.51
C ALA A 25 1.71 -4.56 -4.02
N LEU A 26 1.78 -5.12 -2.80
CA LEU A 26 3.06 -5.38 -2.12
C LEU A 26 3.93 -6.41 -2.85
N LYS A 27 3.32 -7.43 -3.47
CA LYS A 27 4.02 -8.41 -4.31
C LYS A 27 4.76 -7.72 -5.46
N GLN A 28 4.13 -6.74 -6.10
CA GLN A 28 4.76 -5.99 -7.19
C GLN A 28 5.85 -5.04 -6.68
N TRP A 29 5.75 -4.52 -5.45
CA TRP A 29 6.84 -3.75 -4.84
C TRP A 29 8.11 -4.60 -4.69
N VAL A 30 7.95 -5.84 -4.25
CA VAL A 30 9.08 -6.78 -4.15
C VAL A 30 9.72 -7.03 -5.52
N GLU A 31 8.92 -7.11 -6.57
CA GLU A 31 9.43 -7.26 -7.94
C GLU A 31 10.09 -5.98 -8.46
N LEU A 32 9.52 -4.81 -8.16
CA LEU A 32 10.00 -3.52 -8.62
C LEU A 32 11.34 -3.09 -8.01
N GLN A 33 11.74 -3.59 -6.85
CA GLN A 33 13.06 -3.30 -6.29
C GLN A 33 14.20 -3.92 -7.11
N GLU A 34 13.90 -4.94 -7.93
CA GLU A 34 14.89 -5.53 -8.80
C GLU A 34 15.15 -4.61 -10.01
N GLY A 35 16.37 -4.10 -10.12
CA GLY A 35 16.79 -3.25 -11.23
C GLY A 35 16.34 -1.79 -11.18
N ASN A 36 15.65 -1.36 -10.13
CA ASN A 36 15.24 0.02 -9.89
C ASN A 36 15.87 0.59 -8.62
N ASP A 37 15.98 1.92 -8.55
CA ASP A 37 16.29 2.67 -7.33
C ASP A 37 14.96 2.91 -6.59
N ALA A 38 14.56 1.95 -5.74
CA ALA A 38 13.22 1.91 -5.15
C ALA A 38 13.21 2.49 -3.74
N PHE A 39 12.28 3.41 -3.50
CA PHE A 39 11.97 4.03 -2.22
C PHE A 39 10.58 3.60 -1.76
N TYR A 40 10.50 2.97 -0.59
CA TYR A 40 9.26 2.54 0.03
C TYR A 40 9.07 3.26 1.35
N CYS A 41 8.01 4.03 1.45
CA CYS A 41 7.73 4.91 2.57
C CYS A 41 6.55 4.42 3.39
N ILE A 42 6.74 4.26 4.69
CA ILE A 42 5.63 4.11 5.63
C ILE A 42 5.13 5.52 5.94
N VAL A 43 4.00 5.90 5.34
CA VAL A 43 3.50 7.28 5.34
C VAL A 43 2.66 7.57 6.59
N ASP A 44 3.34 7.63 7.72
CA ASP A 44 2.75 7.88 9.03
C ASP A 44 2.16 9.29 9.16
N LEU A 45 2.76 10.31 8.52
CA LEU A 45 2.20 11.66 8.51
C LEU A 45 0.84 11.73 7.79
N HIS A 46 0.67 10.98 6.70
CA HIS A 46 -0.63 10.88 6.04
C HIS A 46 -1.69 10.21 6.93
N ALA A 47 -1.29 9.27 7.77
CA ALA A 47 -2.22 8.61 8.68
C ALA A 47 -2.77 9.54 9.76
N LEU A 48 -2.09 10.67 10.07
CA LEU A 48 -2.57 11.70 11.00
C LEU A 48 -3.86 12.39 10.54
N THR A 49 -4.23 12.27 9.28
CA THR A 49 -5.51 12.78 8.77
C THR A 49 -6.72 12.04 9.35
N GLY A 50 -6.49 10.83 9.88
CA GLY A 50 -7.48 10.03 10.60
C GLY A 50 -7.39 10.19 12.11
N GLU A 51 -8.16 9.36 12.83
CA GLU A 51 -8.02 9.24 14.28
C GLU A 51 -6.89 8.30 14.63
N ILE A 52 -6.04 8.70 15.58
CA ILE A 52 -4.93 7.90 16.06
C ILE A 52 -5.01 7.72 17.59
N GLU A 53 -4.62 6.53 18.03
CA GLU A 53 -4.27 6.23 19.41
C GLU A 53 -2.74 6.02 19.43
N PRO A 54 -1.96 6.82 20.21
CA PRO A 54 -0.50 6.88 20.04
C PRO A 54 0.24 5.53 20.19
N ALA A 55 -0.12 4.74 21.20
CA ALA A 55 0.55 3.44 21.42
C ALA A 55 0.25 2.45 20.30
N LEU A 56 -1.00 2.42 19.83
CA LEU A 56 -1.44 1.58 18.72
C LEU A 56 -0.82 2.05 17.40
N PHE A 57 -0.74 3.35 17.19
CA PHE A 57 -0.14 3.93 16.00
C PHE A 57 1.35 3.57 15.86
N ARG A 58 2.12 3.71 16.96
CA ARG A 58 3.51 3.28 17.01
C ARG A 58 3.64 1.78 16.69
N LYS A 59 2.84 0.94 17.34
CA LYS A 59 2.80 -0.50 17.11
C LYS A 59 2.53 -0.83 15.64
N ARG A 60 1.56 -0.17 15.02
CA ARG A 60 1.18 -0.37 13.61
C ARG A 60 2.27 0.07 12.63
N THR A 61 2.99 1.14 12.94
CA THR A 61 4.13 1.59 12.14
C THR A 61 5.22 0.52 12.11
N LEU A 62 5.60 -0.01 13.27
CA LEU A 62 6.59 -1.09 13.37
C LEU A 62 6.09 -2.40 12.75
N ALA A 63 4.82 -2.75 12.96
CA ALA A 63 4.22 -3.93 12.34
C ALA A 63 4.19 -3.82 10.81
N SER A 64 3.93 -2.63 10.26
CA SER A 64 3.99 -2.41 8.82
C SER A 64 5.42 -2.60 8.28
N ALA A 65 6.44 -2.07 8.97
CA ALA A 65 7.83 -2.25 8.59
C ALA A 65 8.25 -3.73 8.62
N ALA A 66 7.96 -4.43 9.71
CA ALA A 66 8.29 -5.84 9.87
C ALA A 66 7.64 -6.70 8.78
N GLN A 67 6.38 -6.45 8.47
CA GLN A 67 5.66 -7.17 7.42
C GLN A 67 6.21 -6.86 6.02
N LEU A 68 6.58 -5.62 5.71
CA LEU A 68 7.20 -5.27 4.42
C LEU A 68 8.52 -6.01 4.23
N ILE A 69 9.38 -6.03 5.25
CA ILE A 69 10.65 -6.76 5.23
C ILE A 69 10.40 -8.27 5.09
N ALA A 70 9.45 -8.82 5.85
CA ALA A 70 9.09 -10.24 5.80
C ALA A 70 8.52 -10.66 4.44
N LEU A 71 7.85 -9.76 3.73
CA LEU A 71 7.35 -9.96 2.37
C LEU A 71 8.45 -9.92 1.30
N GLY A 72 9.68 -9.48 1.66
CA GLY A 72 10.83 -9.47 0.76
C GLY A 72 11.30 -8.08 0.33
N ILE A 73 10.79 -6.99 0.93
CA ILE A 73 11.40 -5.67 0.77
C ILE A 73 12.77 -5.69 1.45
N SER A 74 13.82 -5.59 0.65
CA SER A 74 15.20 -5.67 1.11
C SER A 74 15.78 -4.28 1.33
N HIS A 75 16.32 -4.02 2.53
CA HIS A 75 17.04 -2.78 2.85
C HIS A 75 18.39 -2.64 2.11
N GLU A 76 18.88 -3.73 1.51
CA GLU A 76 20.07 -3.72 0.66
C GLU A 76 19.76 -3.29 -0.79
N LYS A 77 18.57 -3.66 -1.29
CA LYS A 77 18.13 -3.43 -2.67
C LYS A 77 17.26 -2.18 -2.82
N SER A 78 16.61 -1.77 -1.75
CA SER A 78 15.69 -0.64 -1.73
C SER A 78 15.85 0.19 -0.46
N THR A 79 15.27 1.38 -0.45
CA THR A 79 15.24 2.28 0.69
C THR A 79 13.87 2.19 1.35
N LEU A 80 13.77 1.50 2.50
CA LEU A 80 12.57 1.44 3.33
C LEU A 80 12.73 2.40 4.52
N PHE A 81 11.78 3.32 4.71
CA PHE A 81 11.84 4.31 5.77
C PHE A 81 10.46 4.76 6.24
N VAL A 82 10.42 5.47 7.38
CA VAL A 82 9.21 6.12 7.90
C VAL A 82 9.22 7.58 7.49
N GLN A 83 8.10 8.09 6.99
CA GLN A 83 7.98 9.44 6.46
C GLN A 83 8.39 10.52 7.48
N SER A 84 7.95 10.39 8.72
CA SER A 84 8.26 11.37 9.79
C SER A 84 9.75 11.43 10.17
N HIS A 85 10.56 10.42 9.78
CA HIS A 85 12.00 10.45 10.00
C HIS A 85 12.74 11.38 9.02
N VAL A 86 12.08 11.87 7.96
CA VAL A 86 12.64 12.75 6.92
C VAL A 86 11.85 14.05 6.90
N ALA A 87 12.36 15.06 7.60
CA ALA A 87 11.66 16.34 7.80
C ALA A 87 11.39 17.10 6.49
N GLU A 88 12.16 16.84 5.46
CA GLU A 88 12.06 17.45 4.14
C GLU A 88 10.67 17.26 3.50
N HIS A 89 9.97 16.17 3.83
CA HIS A 89 8.59 15.95 3.39
C HIS A 89 7.66 17.10 3.78
N ASN A 90 7.70 17.50 5.06
CA ASN A 90 6.88 18.61 5.54
C ASN A 90 7.36 19.95 4.99
N GLN A 91 8.67 20.13 4.84
CA GLN A 91 9.26 21.38 4.35
C GLN A 91 8.88 21.61 2.87
N LEU A 92 8.97 20.59 2.01
CA LEU A 92 8.50 20.69 0.65
C LEU A 92 6.96 20.70 0.57
N GLY A 93 6.29 19.99 1.48
CA GLY A 93 4.83 19.99 1.61
C GLY A 93 4.28 21.42 1.73
N TRP A 94 4.87 22.23 2.60
CA TRP A 94 4.51 23.65 2.73
C TRP A 94 4.72 24.44 1.42
N VAL A 95 5.80 24.18 0.69
CA VAL A 95 6.02 24.84 -0.61
C VAL A 95 4.92 24.43 -1.60
N MET A 96 4.55 23.16 -1.64
CA MET A 96 3.48 22.67 -2.52
C MET A 96 2.11 23.23 -2.12
N GLU A 97 1.81 23.39 -0.84
CA GLU A 97 0.60 24.04 -0.35
C GLU A 97 0.53 25.51 -0.78
N CYS A 98 1.65 26.25 -0.72
CA CYS A 98 1.73 27.64 -1.18
C CYS A 98 1.60 27.75 -2.74
N LEU A 99 1.92 26.71 -3.47
CA LEU A 99 1.88 26.68 -4.94
C LEU A 99 0.53 26.24 -5.49
N ALA A 100 -0.18 25.39 -4.75
CA ALA A 100 -1.47 24.82 -5.14
C ALA A 100 -2.57 25.88 -5.04
N GLY A 101 -3.51 25.85 -6.01
CA GLY A 101 -4.71 26.69 -5.94
C GLY A 101 -5.78 26.05 -5.05
N PHE A 102 -6.49 26.86 -4.26
CA PHE A 102 -7.63 26.40 -3.44
C PHE A 102 -8.65 25.61 -4.26
N GLY A 103 -8.96 26.09 -5.47
CA GLY A 103 -9.89 25.40 -6.36
C GLY A 103 -9.42 24.02 -6.85
N GLU A 104 -8.10 23.80 -6.95
CA GLU A 104 -7.52 22.50 -7.32
C GLU A 104 -7.69 21.52 -6.17
N ALA A 105 -7.31 21.92 -4.96
CA ALA A 105 -7.49 21.12 -3.74
C ALA A 105 -8.97 20.77 -3.49
N SER A 106 -9.88 21.73 -3.69
CA SER A 106 -11.33 21.54 -3.50
C SER A 106 -11.96 20.56 -4.51
N ARG A 107 -11.33 20.35 -5.65
CA ARG A 107 -11.83 19.40 -6.68
C ARG A 107 -11.37 17.97 -6.48
N MET A 108 -10.46 17.71 -5.53
CA MET A 108 -10.00 16.37 -5.24
C MET A 108 -11.14 15.45 -4.79
N THR A 109 -11.34 14.34 -5.50
CA THR A 109 -12.46 13.41 -5.29
C THR A 109 -12.45 12.83 -3.89
N GLN A 110 -11.29 12.40 -3.40
CA GLN A 110 -11.20 11.81 -2.06
C GLN A 110 -11.52 12.81 -0.92
N PHE A 111 -11.25 14.10 -1.11
CA PHE A 111 -11.68 15.13 -0.17
C PHE A 111 -13.21 15.20 -0.13
N LYS A 112 -13.87 15.21 -1.29
CA LYS A 112 -15.34 15.27 -1.41
C LYS A 112 -15.98 14.03 -0.77
N ASP A 113 -15.47 12.84 -1.06
CA ASP A 113 -16.02 11.58 -0.55
C ASP A 113 -15.90 11.45 0.97
N LYS A 114 -14.75 11.85 1.53
CA LYS A 114 -14.51 11.78 2.98
C LYS A 114 -15.25 12.87 3.74
N SER A 115 -15.32 14.10 3.22
CA SER A 115 -16.07 15.18 3.84
C SER A 115 -17.59 14.94 3.77
N ALA A 116 -18.10 14.28 2.74
CA ALA A 116 -19.50 13.91 2.64
C ALA A 116 -19.94 12.90 3.72
N LYS A 117 -19.04 12.01 4.15
CA LYS A 117 -19.32 11.00 5.20
C LYS A 117 -19.33 11.57 6.61
N GLY A 118 -18.55 12.62 6.90
CA GLY A 118 -18.41 13.21 8.23
C GLY A 118 -19.04 14.60 8.42
N GLY A 119 -19.56 15.22 7.36
CA GLY A 119 -19.95 16.63 7.32
C GLY A 119 -18.77 17.56 7.04
N ALA A 120 -18.97 18.58 6.21
CA ALA A 120 -17.91 19.49 5.77
C ALA A 120 -17.24 20.23 6.96
N ASP A 121 -18.01 20.55 8.01
CA ASP A 121 -17.55 21.28 9.19
C ASP A 121 -16.69 20.44 10.14
N SER A 122 -16.71 19.11 10.00
CA SER A 122 -15.88 18.18 10.79
C SER A 122 -14.57 17.78 10.10
N ALA A 123 -14.39 18.15 8.83
CA ALA A 123 -13.21 17.79 8.07
C ALA A 123 -11.96 18.56 8.55
N ARG A 124 -10.94 17.84 8.98
CA ARG A 124 -9.67 18.47 9.40
C ARG A 124 -8.95 19.08 8.20
N VAL A 125 -8.20 20.15 8.41
CA VAL A 125 -7.40 20.82 7.36
C VAL A 125 -6.46 19.84 6.67
N GLY A 126 -5.80 18.94 7.40
CA GLY A 126 -4.93 17.92 6.81
C GLY A 126 -5.63 17.01 5.79
N LEU A 127 -6.94 16.78 5.92
CA LEU A 127 -7.71 16.05 4.89
C LEU A 127 -7.86 16.84 3.60
N PHE A 128 -7.80 18.17 3.66
CA PHE A 128 -7.83 19.04 2.51
C PHE A 128 -6.43 19.18 1.85
N THR A 129 -5.37 19.21 2.68
CA THR A 129 -4.01 19.55 2.22
C THR A 129 -3.11 18.32 1.97
N TYR A 130 -3.49 17.10 2.40
CA TYR A 130 -2.65 15.91 2.20
C TYR A 130 -2.22 15.64 0.75
N PRO A 131 -2.97 16.02 -0.32
CA PRO A 131 -2.51 15.82 -1.69
C PRO A 131 -1.25 16.61 -2.02
N MET A 132 -1.03 17.76 -1.36
CA MET A 132 0.19 18.57 -1.50
C MET A 132 1.38 17.93 -0.77
N LEU A 133 1.14 17.33 0.40
CA LEU A 133 2.15 16.51 1.07
C LEU A 133 2.52 15.28 0.23
N GLN A 134 1.54 14.62 -0.40
CA GLN A 134 1.81 13.50 -1.30
C GLN A 134 2.60 13.94 -2.55
N ALA A 135 2.32 15.12 -3.09
CA ALA A 135 3.13 15.68 -4.17
C ALA A 135 4.58 15.93 -3.71
N ALA A 136 4.78 16.46 -2.50
CA ALA A 136 6.10 16.64 -1.93
C ALA A 136 6.83 15.30 -1.74
N ASP A 137 6.16 14.27 -1.23
CA ASP A 137 6.73 12.93 -1.06
C ASP A 137 7.33 12.42 -2.39
N ILE A 138 6.60 12.60 -3.48
CA ILE A 138 7.00 12.11 -4.81
C ILE A 138 8.12 12.96 -5.40
N LEU A 139 8.01 14.28 -5.30
CA LEU A 139 8.93 15.22 -5.95
C LEU A 139 10.29 15.27 -5.26
N LEU A 140 10.36 15.08 -3.93
CA LEU A 140 11.62 15.03 -3.18
C LEU A 140 12.60 14.01 -3.76
N TYR A 141 12.11 12.87 -4.16
CA TYR A 141 12.94 11.77 -4.66
C TYR A 141 13.15 11.79 -6.17
N GLN A 142 12.66 12.81 -6.90
CA GLN A 142 12.78 12.85 -8.36
C GLN A 142 12.28 11.56 -9.02
N ALA A 143 11.17 11.02 -8.53
CA ALA A 143 10.65 9.73 -8.95
C ALA A 143 10.34 9.71 -10.46
N HIS A 144 10.73 8.63 -11.13
CA HIS A 144 10.33 8.36 -12.51
C HIS A 144 8.94 7.74 -12.52
N TYR A 145 8.74 6.75 -11.65
CA TYR A 145 7.49 5.99 -11.56
C TYR A 145 6.95 5.97 -10.15
N VAL A 146 5.65 6.10 -10.05
CA VAL A 146 4.90 5.99 -8.80
C VAL A 146 3.88 4.87 -8.96
N PRO A 147 4.15 3.66 -8.41
CA PRO A 147 3.20 2.55 -8.41
C PRO A 147 1.95 2.91 -7.60
N VAL A 148 0.82 3.01 -8.27
CA VAL A 148 -0.45 3.44 -7.67
C VAL A 148 -1.64 2.67 -8.23
N GLY A 149 -2.71 2.58 -7.44
CA GLY A 149 -4.02 2.20 -7.93
C GLY A 149 -4.66 3.29 -8.78
N GLU A 150 -5.66 2.91 -9.56
CA GLU A 150 -6.39 3.84 -10.44
C GLU A 150 -7.03 5.01 -9.69
N ASP A 151 -7.45 4.80 -8.44
CA ASP A 151 -8.00 5.82 -7.55
C ASP A 151 -7.02 6.94 -7.18
N GLN A 152 -5.71 6.73 -7.40
CA GLN A 152 -4.64 7.72 -7.14
C GLN A 152 -4.25 8.52 -8.39
N ARG A 153 -4.83 8.26 -9.55
CA ARG A 153 -4.52 8.97 -10.81
C ARG A 153 -4.59 10.49 -10.64
N GLN A 154 -5.64 11.00 -10.01
CA GLN A 154 -5.85 12.43 -9.80
C GLN A 154 -4.74 13.07 -8.94
N HIS A 155 -4.19 12.33 -7.97
CA HIS A 155 -3.06 12.81 -7.14
C HIS A 155 -1.78 12.91 -7.96
N ILE A 156 -1.53 11.96 -8.87
CA ILE A 156 -0.36 12.03 -9.77
C ILE A 156 -0.50 13.19 -10.75
N GLU A 157 -1.70 13.44 -11.28
CA GLU A 157 -1.96 14.60 -12.14
C GLU A 157 -1.70 15.91 -11.40
N LEU A 158 -2.21 16.08 -10.18
CA LEU A 158 -1.92 17.25 -9.33
C LEU A 158 -0.42 17.41 -9.08
N THR A 159 0.29 16.32 -8.77
CA THR A 159 1.75 16.34 -8.56
C THR A 159 2.48 16.85 -9.80
N ARG A 160 2.11 16.39 -10.99
CA ARG A 160 2.68 16.82 -12.27
C ARG A 160 2.38 18.28 -12.55
N ASP A 161 1.16 18.74 -12.29
CA ASP A 161 0.76 20.14 -12.47
C ASP A 161 1.56 21.08 -11.55
N LEU A 162 1.73 20.70 -10.28
CA LEU A 162 2.55 21.47 -9.33
C LEU A 162 4.02 21.49 -9.74
N ALA A 163 4.59 20.37 -10.16
CA ALA A 163 5.97 20.30 -10.66
C ALA A 163 6.15 21.15 -11.93
N THR A 164 5.23 21.07 -12.89
CA THR A 164 5.26 21.87 -14.11
C THR A 164 5.18 23.37 -13.81
N ARG A 165 4.28 23.74 -12.92
CA ARG A 165 4.09 25.15 -12.48
C ARG A 165 5.34 25.69 -11.80
N PHE A 166 5.95 24.88 -10.90
CA PHE A 166 7.19 25.27 -10.24
C PHE A 166 8.33 25.44 -11.24
N ASN A 167 8.57 24.43 -12.09
CA ASN A 167 9.64 24.44 -13.07
C ASN A 167 9.53 25.64 -14.03
N SER A 168 8.32 25.94 -14.52
CA SER A 168 8.08 27.05 -15.42
C SER A 168 8.29 28.42 -14.79
N ARG A 169 8.03 28.54 -13.47
CA ARG A 169 8.06 29.81 -12.77
C ARG A 169 9.41 30.14 -12.11
N PHE A 170 10.07 29.10 -11.60
CA PHE A 170 11.26 29.25 -10.75
C PHE A 170 12.51 28.57 -11.29
N GLY A 171 12.40 27.86 -12.42
CA GLY A 171 13.47 27.10 -13.03
C GLY A 171 13.34 25.59 -12.80
N GLU A 172 13.93 24.83 -13.72
CA GLU A 172 13.81 23.37 -13.73
C GLU A 172 14.39 22.76 -12.46
N THR A 173 13.54 22.11 -11.68
CA THR A 173 13.85 21.58 -10.34
C THR A 173 13.31 20.16 -10.17
N PHE A 174 12.09 19.91 -10.59
CA PHE A 174 11.39 18.65 -10.37
C PHE A 174 11.25 17.84 -11.66
N ARG A 175 11.54 16.55 -11.55
CA ARG A 175 11.14 15.59 -12.57
C ARG A 175 9.62 15.41 -12.54
N LEU A 176 9.00 15.31 -13.71
CA LEU A 176 7.59 14.98 -13.82
C LEU A 176 7.41 13.46 -13.66
N PRO A 177 6.76 13.00 -12.58
CA PRO A 177 6.57 11.58 -12.35
C PRO A 177 5.53 10.99 -13.31
N GLU A 178 5.65 9.70 -13.59
CA GLU A 178 4.62 8.92 -14.28
C GLU A 178 3.92 7.98 -13.31
N GLY A 179 2.60 7.97 -13.33
CA GLY A 179 1.82 6.96 -12.61
C GLY A 179 2.04 5.58 -13.25
N TYR A 180 2.63 4.67 -12.50
CA TYR A 180 2.74 3.29 -12.93
C TYR A 180 1.54 2.52 -12.38
N ILE A 181 0.52 2.33 -13.26
CA ILE A 181 -0.63 1.52 -12.87
C ILE A 181 -0.15 0.08 -12.73
N LEU A 182 -0.14 -0.40 -11.50
CA LEU A 182 0.20 -1.78 -11.20
C LEU A 182 -0.65 -2.71 -12.06
N LYS A 183 -0.02 -3.71 -12.68
CA LYS A 183 -0.80 -4.76 -13.37
C LYS A 183 -1.86 -5.24 -12.41
N ALA A 184 -3.10 -5.34 -12.89
CA ALA A 184 -4.19 -5.82 -12.06
C ALA A 184 -3.77 -7.18 -11.48
N GLY A 185 -3.35 -7.17 -10.22
CA GLY A 185 -3.18 -8.40 -9.45
C GLY A 185 -4.53 -9.10 -9.35
N ALA A 186 -4.52 -10.36 -8.95
CA ALA A 186 -5.76 -11.09 -8.73
C ALA A 186 -6.68 -10.26 -7.81
N LYS A 187 -7.87 -9.96 -8.29
CA LYS A 187 -8.88 -9.24 -7.51
C LYS A 187 -9.42 -10.18 -6.46
N ILE A 188 -9.09 -9.91 -5.21
CA ILE A 188 -9.52 -10.73 -4.08
C ILE A 188 -10.72 -10.09 -3.40
N TYR A 189 -11.75 -10.88 -3.21
CA TYR A 189 -12.99 -10.46 -2.59
C TYR A 189 -13.05 -10.89 -1.12
N ASP A 190 -13.95 -10.25 -0.37
CA ASP A 190 -14.27 -10.61 1.02
C ASP A 190 -14.79 -12.06 1.09
N LEU A 191 -14.38 -12.83 2.10
CA LEU A 191 -14.78 -14.23 2.22
C LEU A 191 -16.24 -14.40 2.60
N GLN A 192 -16.87 -13.40 3.24
CA GLN A 192 -18.28 -13.44 3.64
C GLN A 192 -19.19 -12.75 2.62
N GLU A 193 -18.65 -11.76 1.89
CA GLU A 193 -19.32 -11.05 0.79
C GLU A 193 -18.46 -11.12 -0.49
N PRO A 194 -18.47 -12.25 -1.21
CA PRO A 194 -17.54 -12.49 -2.32
C PRO A 194 -17.81 -11.66 -3.58
N THR A 195 -18.69 -10.67 -3.51
CA THR A 195 -18.92 -9.62 -4.51
C THR A 195 -18.29 -8.28 -4.13
N SER A 196 -17.89 -8.12 -2.87
CA SER A 196 -17.24 -6.94 -2.34
C SER A 196 -15.73 -7.14 -2.25
N LYS A 197 -14.93 -6.12 -2.61
CA LYS A 197 -13.45 -6.20 -2.51
C LYS A 197 -13.04 -6.45 -1.05
N MET A 198 -12.10 -7.37 -0.82
CA MET A 198 -11.53 -7.60 0.50
C MET A 198 -10.96 -6.30 1.07
N SER A 199 -11.52 -5.84 2.17
CA SER A 199 -11.16 -4.58 2.84
C SER A 199 -11.50 -4.66 4.33
N LYS A 200 -10.65 -4.06 5.17
CA LYS A 200 -10.88 -3.99 6.62
C LYS A 200 -12.03 -3.06 7.01
N SER A 201 -12.31 -2.07 6.16
CA SER A 201 -13.33 -1.05 6.46
C SER A 201 -14.76 -1.43 6.09
N SER A 202 -14.94 -2.51 5.34
CA SER A 202 -16.24 -2.87 4.75
C SER A 202 -16.86 -4.15 5.28
N GLY A 203 -16.12 -4.95 6.05
CA GLY A 203 -16.57 -6.30 6.33
C GLY A 203 -16.42 -6.74 7.79
N SER A 204 -16.86 -7.94 8.04
CA SER A 204 -16.58 -8.64 9.27
C SER A 204 -15.11 -9.09 9.30
N VAL A 205 -14.52 -9.21 10.47
CA VAL A 205 -13.16 -9.79 10.66
C VAL A 205 -13.02 -11.17 9.98
N ALA A 206 -14.14 -11.90 9.85
CA ALA A 206 -14.17 -13.21 9.19
C ALA A 206 -14.01 -13.14 7.67
N GLY A 207 -14.26 -11.99 7.05
CA GLY A 207 -14.15 -11.77 5.59
C GLY A 207 -12.74 -11.51 5.11
N VAL A 208 -11.79 -11.24 6.01
CA VAL A 208 -10.46 -10.72 5.66
C VAL A 208 -9.36 -11.68 6.11
N LEU A 209 -8.52 -12.14 5.17
CA LEU A 209 -7.33 -12.95 5.44
C LEU A 209 -6.15 -12.03 5.74
N GLU A 210 -5.71 -12.00 6.97
CA GLU A 210 -4.58 -11.18 7.42
C GLU A 210 -3.29 -12.00 7.47
N LEU A 211 -2.16 -11.37 7.07
CA LEU A 211 -0.86 -12.02 7.05
C LEU A 211 -0.39 -12.44 8.46
N MET A 212 -0.78 -11.66 9.47
CA MET A 212 -0.38 -11.90 10.86
C MET A 212 -1.36 -12.77 11.64
N ASP A 213 -2.47 -13.18 11.05
CA ASP A 213 -3.38 -14.15 11.66
C ASP A 213 -2.68 -15.47 11.98
N THR A 214 -3.14 -16.14 13.04
CA THR A 214 -2.67 -17.50 13.32
C THR A 214 -3.15 -18.49 12.25
N PRO A 215 -2.45 -19.62 12.05
CA PRO A 215 -2.89 -20.68 11.14
C PRO A 215 -4.34 -21.11 11.37
N GLU A 216 -4.74 -21.23 12.65
CA GLU A 216 -6.08 -21.63 13.06
C GLU A 216 -7.12 -20.57 12.67
N ALA A 217 -6.79 -19.29 12.85
CA ALA A 217 -7.68 -18.17 12.50
C ALA A 217 -7.92 -18.12 10.99
N ASN A 218 -6.87 -18.17 10.16
CA ASN A 218 -6.99 -18.19 8.70
C ASN A 218 -7.76 -19.44 8.22
N THR A 219 -7.47 -20.62 8.79
CA THR A 219 -8.19 -21.85 8.48
C THR A 219 -9.68 -21.72 8.79
N LYS A 220 -10.03 -21.17 9.95
CA LYS A 220 -11.43 -20.95 10.35
C LYS A 220 -12.15 -19.99 9.39
N LYS A 221 -11.50 -18.87 9.02
CA LYS A 221 -12.04 -17.89 8.07
C LYS A 221 -12.34 -18.53 6.71
N ILE A 222 -11.41 -19.32 6.17
CA ILE A 222 -11.57 -19.98 4.87
C ILE A 222 -12.67 -21.05 4.92
N LYS A 223 -12.70 -21.88 5.96
CA LYS A 223 -13.74 -22.90 6.12
C LYS A 223 -15.13 -22.31 6.23
N SER A 224 -15.26 -21.13 6.84
CA SER A 224 -16.53 -20.41 6.96
C SER A 224 -16.84 -19.45 5.80
N ALA A 225 -16.00 -19.38 4.77
CA ALA A 225 -16.23 -18.52 3.62
C ALA A 225 -17.60 -18.81 2.96
N ALA A 226 -18.31 -17.74 2.58
CA ALA A 226 -19.60 -17.86 1.93
C ALA A 226 -19.45 -18.49 0.54
N THR A 227 -20.31 -19.47 0.24
CA THR A 227 -20.37 -20.16 -1.05
C THR A 227 -21.82 -20.40 -1.42
N ASP A 228 -22.12 -20.64 -2.69
CA ASP A 228 -23.42 -21.08 -3.16
C ASP A 228 -23.86 -22.45 -2.56
N ALA A 229 -25.08 -22.84 -2.80
CA ALA A 229 -25.63 -24.11 -2.31
C ALA A 229 -25.19 -25.35 -3.13
N GLY A 230 -24.33 -25.16 -4.12
CA GLY A 230 -23.81 -26.23 -4.98
C GLY A 230 -22.73 -27.06 -4.31
N ARG A 231 -22.09 -27.93 -5.11
CA ARG A 231 -20.98 -28.79 -4.68
C ARG A 231 -19.81 -28.78 -5.65
N GLU A 232 -20.05 -28.34 -6.89
CA GLU A 232 -19.07 -28.37 -7.97
C GLU A 232 -18.08 -27.21 -7.83
N VAL A 233 -16.80 -27.52 -7.76
CA VAL A 233 -15.70 -26.55 -7.76
C VAL A 233 -15.46 -26.08 -9.19
N LYS A 234 -16.10 -24.97 -9.55
CA LYS A 234 -16.08 -24.37 -10.88
C LYS A 234 -15.97 -22.87 -10.80
N PHE A 235 -15.15 -22.28 -11.65
CA PHE A 235 -14.99 -20.84 -11.75
C PHE A 235 -16.15 -20.22 -12.53
N ASP A 236 -16.95 -19.43 -11.85
CA ASP A 236 -18.02 -18.61 -12.41
C ASP A 236 -18.25 -17.42 -11.46
N GLU A 237 -17.78 -16.25 -11.83
CA GLU A 237 -17.88 -15.07 -10.98
C GLU A 237 -19.33 -14.62 -10.72
N LYS A 238 -20.28 -14.98 -11.59
CA LYS A 238 -21.69 -14.59 -11.46
C LYS A 238 -22.48 -15.58 -10.61
N GLU A 239 -22.38 -16.86 -10.93
CA GLU A 239 -23.18 -17.91 -10.30
C GLU A 239 -22.48 -18.47 -9.04
N LYS A 240 -21.15 -18.45 -9.01
CA LYS A 240 -20.33 -19.05 -7.94
C LYS A 240 -19.25 -18.07 -7.42
N PRO A 241 -19.60 -16.82 -7.03
CA PRO A 241 -18.60 -15.82 -6.66
C PRO A 241 -17.69 -16.28 -5.52
N GLY A 242 -18.23 -16.98 -4.51
CA GLY A 242 -17.44 -17.47 -3.37
C GLY A 242 -16.41 -18.52 -3.76
N ILE A 243 -16.79 -19.50 -4.56
CA ILE A 243 -15.85 -20.53 -5.05
C ILE A 243 -14.84 -19.93 -6.03
N SER A 244 -15.27 -19.02 -6.91
CA SER A 244 -14.38 -18.32 -7.83
C SER A 244 -13.32 -17.49 -7.09
N ASN A 245 -13.70 -16.81 -6.00
CA ASN A 245 -12.77 -16.12 -5.12
C ASN A 245 -11.76 -17.08 -4.48
N LEU A 246 -12.20 -18.21 -3.94
CA LEU A 246 -11.32 -19.22 -3.34
C LEU A 246 -10.38 -19.86 -4.38
N LEU A 247 -10.86 -20.13 -5.61
CA LEU A 247 -10.02 -20.58 -6.73
C LEU A 247 -8.95 -19.55 -7.07
N THR A 248 -9.32 -18.28 -7.11
CA THR A 248 -8.40 -17.18 -7.37
C THR A 248 -7.34 -17.06 -6.25
N ILE A 249 -7.73 -17.20 -5.00
CA ILE A 249 -6.80 -17.18 -3.85
C ILE A 249 -5.81 -18.35 -3.97
N HIS A 250 -6.31 -19.57 -4.14
CA HIS A 250 -5.46 -20.77 -4.26
C HIS A 250 -4.48 -20.62 -5.41
N SER A 251 -4.98 -20.32 -6.61
CA SER A 251 -4.17 -20.14 -7.82
C SER A 251 -3.08 -19.07 -7.65
N SER A 252 -3.41 -17.92 -7.04
CA SER A 252 -2.48 -16.80 -6.84
C SER A 252 -1.32 -17.13 -5.90
N LEU A 253 -1.54 -18.02 -4.94
CA LEU A 253 -0.54 -18.39 -3.94
C LEU A 253 0.24 -19.64 -4.31
N SER A 254 -0.40 -20.65 -4.92
CA SER A 254 0.24 -21.91 -5.33
C SER A 254 0.91 -21.84 -6.71
N GLY A 255 0.47 -20.92 -7.57
CA GLY A 255 0.86 -20.90 -8.98
C GLY A 255 0.11 -21.93 -9.85
N THR A 256 -0.74 -22.78 -9.26
CA THR A 256 -1.57 -23.75 -9.99
C THR A 256 -2.69 -23.00 -10.74
N SER A 257 -2.88 -23.30 -12.00
CA SER A 257 -3.94 -22.63 -12.78
C SER A 257 -5.35 -23.02 -12.30
N ILE A 258 -6.31 -22.12 -12.47
CA ILE A 258 -7.71 -22.36 -12.10
C ILE A 258 -8.25 -23.64 -12.81
N ALA A 259 -7.91 -23.83 -14.08
CA ALA A 259 -8.34 -25.01 -14.83
C ALA A 259 -7.75 -26.34 -14.30
N GLU A 260 -6.56 -26.31 -13.73
CA GLU A 260 -5.96 -27.47 -13.06
C GLU A 260 -6.66 -27.74 -11.74
N LEU A 261 -6.96 -26.70 -10.95
CA LEU A 261 -7.71 -26.84 -9.70
C LEU A 261 -9.13 -27.38 -9.94
N GLU A 262 -9.83 -26.90 -10.95
CA GLU A 262 -11.15 -27.43 -11.31
C GLU A 262 -11.09 -28.95 -11.59
N ARG A 263 -10.09 -29.39 -12.33
CA ARG A 263 -9.89 -30.83 -12.63
C ARG A 263 -9.52 -31.67 -11.40
N GLU A 264 -8.63 -31.11 -10.55
CA GLU A 264 -8.19 -31.78 -9.32
C GLU A 264 -9.34 -31.98 -8.33
N PHE A 265 -10.26 -31.01 -8.27
CA PHE A 265 -11.41 -31.04 -7.37
C PHE A 265 -12.71 -31.49 -8.05
N GLU A 266 -12.65 -32.03 -9.27
CA GLU A 266 -13.82 -32.62 -9.94
C GLU A 266 -14.37 -33.76 -9.09
N GLY A 267 -15.68 -33.71 -8.81
CA GLY A 267 -16.35 -34.67 -7.95
C GLY A 267 -16.12 -34.53 -6.44
N LYS A 268 -15.19 -33.67 -6.01
CA LYS A 268 -14.99 -33.33 -4.59
C LYS A 268 -15.93 -32.20 -4.17
N GLY A 269 -16.27 -32.15 -2.87
CA GLY A 269 -17.16 -31.12 -2.35
C GLY A 269 -16.42 -29.84 -1.95
N TYR A 270 -17.18 -28.78 -1.64
CA TYR A 270 -16.62 -27.50 -1.17
C TYR A 270 -15.81 -27.64 0.13
N GLY A 271 -16.12 -28.59 0.98
CA GLY A 271 -15.38 -28.86 2.21
C GLY A 271 -13.94 -29.24 1.96
N ASP A 272 -13.70 -30.17 1.02
CA ASP A 272 -12.36 -30.62 0.63
C ASP A 272 -11.58 -29.49 -0.02
N PHE A 273 -12.23 -28.73 -0.91
CA PHE A 273 -11.59 -27.59 -1.58
C PHE A 273 -11.22 -26.48 -0.60
N LYS A 274 -12.13 -26.09 0.31
CA LYS A 274 -11.82 -25.10 1.37
C LYS A 274 -10.68 -25.57 2.28
N GLY A 275 -10.56 -26.86 2.52
CA GLY A 275 -9.44 -27.47 3.25
C GLY A 275 -8.11 -27.21 2.53
N ALA A 276 -8.05 -27.49 1.23
CA ALA A 276 -6.86 -27.25 0.40
C ALA A 276 -6.51 -25.75 0.30
N VAL A 277 -7.48 -24.88 0.12
CA VAL A 277 -7.27 -23.41 0.14
C VAL A 277 -6.67 -22.97 1.47
N ALA A 278 -7.20 -23.49 2.58
CA ALA A 278 -6.70 -23.14 3.92
C ALA A 278 -5.23 -23.59 4.11
N GLU A 279 -4.90 -24.78 3.64
CA GLU A 279 -3.51 -25.29 3.69
C GLU A 279 -2.57 -24.40 2.89
N VAL A 280 -2.90 -24.07 1.65
CA VAL A 280 -2.08 -23.18 0.81
C VAL A 280 -1.88 -21.81 1.44
N VAL A 281 -2.93 -21.18 1.96
CA VAL A 281 -2.83 -19.87 2.62
C VAL A 281 -1.96 -19.94 3.87
N VAL A 282 -2.17 -20.94 4.71
CA VAL A 282 -1.39 -21.12 5.95
C VAL A 282 0.07 -21.36 5.66
N GLU A 283 0.40 -22.26 4.73
CA GLU A 283 1.79 -22.54 4.38
C GLU A 283 2.48 -21.33 3.72
N TYR A 284 1.75 -20.59 2.90
CA TYR A 284 2.30 -19.39 2.28
C TYR A 284 2.59 -18.29 3.31
N PHE A 285 1.69 -18.06 4.27
CA PHE A 285 1.87 -17.01 5.28
C PHE A 285 2.81 -17.40 6.41
N ARG A 286 3.03 -18.68 6.66
CA ARG A 286 3.86 -19.19 7.76
C ARG A 286 5.24 -18.54 7.83
N PRO A 287 6.09 -18.57 6.78
CA PRO A 287 7.41 -17.95 6.83
C PRO A 287 7.35 -16.42 6.95
N ILE A 288 6.38 -15.78 6.29
CA ILE A 288 6.19 -14.32 6.36
C ILE A 288 5.85 -13.91 7.79
N ARG A 289 4.87 -14.58 8.39
CA ARG A 289 4.47 -14.33 9.77
C ARG A 289 5.62 -14.58 10.76
N ALA A 290 6.32 -15.68 10.62
CA ALA A 290 7.46 -16.01 11.50
C ALA A 290 8.53 -14.92 11.43
N LYS A 291 8.92 -14.49 10.23
CA LYS A 291 9.91 -13.42 10.03
C LYS A 291 9.45 -12.07 10.57
N ALA A 292 8.19 -11.71 10.36
CA ALA A 292 7.63 -10.46 10.89
C ALA A 292 7.62 -10.46 12.44
N LEU A 293 7.28 -11.57 13.08
CA LEU A 293 7.31 -11.70 14.55
C LEU A 293 8.75 -11.61 15.08
N GLU A 294 9.72 -12.29 14.46
CA GLU A 294 11.13 -12.19 14.81
C GLU A 294 11.63 -10.74 14.80
N LEU A 295 11.29 -9.98 13.74
CA LEU A 295 11.65 -8.55 13.64
C LEU A 295 10.97 -7.69 14.72
N LEU A 296 9.74 -8.02 15.10
CA LEU A 296 9.02 -7.31 16.15
C LEU A 296 9.54 -7.64 17.56
N GLU A 297 10.16 -8.81 17.77
CA GLU A 297 10.84 -9.15 19.02
C GLU A 297 12.14 -8.36 19.21
N ASP A 298 12.85 -8.03 18.14
CA ASP A 298 14.01 -7.12 18.15
C ASP A 298 13.65 -5.74 17.60
N GLU A 299 12.80 -5.03 18.36
CA GLU A 299 12.33 -3.69 17.98
C GLU A 299 13.48 -2.71 17.75
N LYS A 300 14.57 -2.83 18.53
CA LYS A 300 15.73 -1.95 18.36
C LYS A 300 16.36 -2.11 16.98
N HIS A 301 16.62 -3.35 16.58
CA HIS A 301 17.17 -3.64 15.26
C HIS A 301 16.25 -3.13 14.14
N LEU A 302 14.93 -3.34 14.27
CA LEU A 302 13.96 -2.87 13.28
C LEU A 302 13.98 -1.34 13.14
N ILE A 303 14.06 -0.61 14.27
CA ILE A 303 14.16 0.85 14.27
C ILE A 303 15.49 1.31 13.66
N ASP A 304 16.59 0.65 13.96
CA ASP A 304 17.91 0.97 13.39
C ASP A 304 17.88 0.82 11.85
N LEU A 305 17.27 -0.24 11.30
CA LEU A 305 17.06 -0.41 9.86
C LEU A 305 16.23 0.72 9.24
N LEU A 306 15.19 1.17 9.93
CA LEU A 306 14.34 2.27 9.45
C LEU A 306 15.08 3.62 9.48
N HIS A 307 15.98 3.83 10.45
CA HIS A 307 16.84 5.01 10.50
C HIS A 307 17.89 5.01 9.38
N GLU A 308 18.52 3.86 9.10
CA GLU A 308 19.42 3.72 7.95
C GLU A 308 18.71 4.04 6.63
N GLY A 309 17.47 3.56 6.47
CA GLY A 309 16.64 3.89 5.33
C GLY A 309 16.32 5.38 5.27
N ALA A 310 16.00 5.99 6.40
CA ALA A 310 15.73 7.43 6.49
C ALA A 310 16.96 8.28 6.14
N ASP A 311 18.16 7.85 6.51
CA ASP A 311 19.39 8.57 6.17
C ASP A 311 19.68 8.52 4.67
N LYS A 312 19.46 7.34 4.02
CA LYS A 312 19.53 7.20 2.56
C LYS A 312 18.49 8.09 1.87
N ALA A 313 17.24 8.08 2.38
CA ALA A 313 16.15 8.90 1.85
C ALA A 313 16.44 10.39 2.00
N ARG A 314 16.91 10.81 3.18
CA ARG A 314 17.25 12.22 3.48
C ARG A 314 18.35 12.76 2.58
N ALA A 315 19.36 11.96 2.25
CA ALA A 315 20.42 12.39 1.34
C ALA A 315 19.87 12.87 -0.01
N VAL A 316 18.90 12.16 -0.57
CA VAL A 316 18.24 12.54 -1.84
C VAL A 316 17.27 13.71 -1.62
N ALA A 317 16.45 13.64 -0.57
CA ALA A 317 15.42 14.65 -0.28
C ALA A 317 16.03 16.02 0.00
N SER A 318 17.13 16.09 0.77
CA SER A 318 17.82 17.33 1.10
C SER A 318 18.36 18.03 -0.14
N ASP A 319 18.95 17.30 -1.08
CA ASP A 319 19.46 17.86 -2.34
C ASP A 319 18.33 18.53 -3.14
N THR A 320 17.22 17.85 -3.29
CA THR A 320 16.04 18.37 -4.00
C THR A 320 15.47 19.59 -3.28
N LEU A 321 15.33 19.53 -1.95
CA LEU A 321 14.81 20.65 -1.17
C LEU A 321 15.73 21.89 -1.22
N GLN A 322 17.05 21.70 -1.15
CA GLN A 322 18.01 22.79 -1.26
C GLN A 322 17.93 23.49 -2.62
N ASN A 323 17.81 22.71 -3.71
CA ASN A 323 17.60 23.26 -5.04
C ASN A 323 16.28 24.03 -5.14
N THR A 324 15.21 23.49 -4.52
CA THR A 324 13.92 24.18 -4.43
C THR A 324 14.04 25.51 -3.73
N TYR A 325 14.67 25.55 -2.55
CA TYR A 325 14.85 26.78 -1.78
C TYR A 325 15.72 27.81 -2.50
N LYS A 326 16.79 27.35 -3.15
CA LYS A 326 17.64 28.22 -3.98
C LYS A 326 16.85 28.87 -5.10
N ASN A 327 16.04 28.11 -5.82
CA ASN A 327 15.25 28.63 -6.95
C ASN A 327 14.12 29.55 -6.49
N LEU A 328 13.59 29.37 -5.28
CA LEU A 328 12.65 30.29 -4.63
C LEU A 328 13.32 31.56 -4.08
N GLY A 329 14.64 31.63 -4.00
CA GLY A 329 15.37 32.76 -3.40
C GLY A 329 15.32 32.79 -1.88
N LEU A 330 15.05 31.64 -1.23
CA LEU A 330 15.09 31.56 0.22
C LEU A 330 16.56 31.65 0.73
N VAL A 331 16.77 32.45 1.75
CA VAL A 331 18.09 32.61 2.36
C VAL A 331 18.38 31.37 3.21
N LYS A 332 19.61 30.83 3.07
CA LYS A 332 20.10 29.71 3.90
C LYS A 332 20.57 30.18 5.24
#